data_6558a8b9e1bc4220b827a3a28206297c
#
_entry.id   6558a8b9e1bc4220b827a3a28206297c
#
_cell.length_a   1.000
_cell.length_b   1.000
_cell.length_c   1.000
_cell.angle_alpha   90.00
_cell.angle_beta   90.00
_cell.angle_gamma   90.00
#
_symmetry.space_group_name_H-M   'P 1'
#
loop_
_entity.id
_entity.type
_entity.pdbx_description
1 polymer ?
#
loop_
_entity_poly.entity_id
_entity_poly.type
_entity_poly.pdbx_seq_one_letter_code
_entity_poly.pdbx_strand_id
1 'polypeptide(L)'
;MNNDEISQENPPVHMILCADDYGISPAVGDGIRSLIEAGRVTATSCMSASPFWREEAAFLLPLMDLADIGLHITLTDQVPLADWSSHSPSGKLPSQKELWWMAIRGQLPEVLLTEELDRQLDEFIAAF
;
A
#
# COMPACT_ATOMS: atom_id res chain seq x y z
N MET A 1 -12.74 33.99 46.99
CA MET A 1 -13.24 33.60 45.66
C MET A 1 -12.16 32.79 44.99
N ASN A 2 -12.24 31.47 45.09
CA ASN A 2 -11.26 30.57 44.49
C ASN A 2 -11.80 30.23 43.09
N ASN A 3 -11.09 30.74 42.05
CA ASN A 3 -11.30 30.30 40.70
C ASN A 3 -10.43 29.05 40.46
N ASP A 4 -10.97 27.89 40.86
CA ASP A 4 -10.46 26.62 40.32
C ASP A 4 -11.05 26.45 38.91
N GLU A 5 -10.40 27.07 37.92
CA GLU A 5 -10.59 26.71 36.54
C GLU A 5 -10.00 25.29 36.36
N ILE A 6 -10.89 24.30 36.45
CA ILE A 6 -10.59 22.92 36.06
C ILE A 6 -10.36 22.96 34.56
N SER A 7 -9.09 22.99 34.17
CA SER A 7 -8.67 22.73 32.78
C SER A 7 -9.15 21.31 32.45
N GLN A 8 -10.28 21.19 31.76
CA GLN A 8 -10.69 19.91 31.17
C GLN A 8 -9.69 19.61 30.06
N GLU A 9 -8.62 18.90 30.38
CA GLU A 9 -7.76 18.32 29.35
C GLU A 9 -8.62 17.33 28.56
N ASN A 10 -8.84 17.65 27.30
CA ASN A 10 -9.48 16.70 26.38
C ASN A 10 -8.63 15.43 26.33
N PRO A 11 -9.25 14.24 26.36
CA PRO A 11 -8.50 13.01 26.26
C PRO A 11 -7.69 12.98 24.94
N PRO A 12 -6.50 12.38 24.94
CA PRO A 12 -5.67 12.31 23.72
C PRO A 12 -6.45 11.59 22.61
N VAL A 13 -6.44 12.17 21.42
CA VAL A 13 -7.00 11.54 20.22
C VAL A 13 -5.94 10.65 19.61
N HIS A 14 -6.22 9.34 19.53
CA HIS A 14 -5.36 8.39 18.83
C HIS A 14 -5.72 8.39 17.35
N MET A 15 -4.72 8.51 16.48
CA MET A 15 -4.89 8.54 15.04
C MET A 15 -3.89 7.58 14.39
N ILE A 16 -4.37 6.80 13.42
CA ILE A 16 -3.50 6.02 12.53
C ILE A 16 -3.13 6.95 11.36
N LEU A 17 -1.84 7.14 11.13
CA LEU A 17 -1.32 7.83 9.97
C LEU A 17 -0.56 6.84 9.10
N CYS A 18 -1.12 6.55 7.92
CA CYS A 18 -0.57 5.61 6.96
C CYS A 18 0.21 6.35 5.87
N ALA A 19 1.40 5.87 5.56
CA ALA A 19 2.15 6.25 4.36
C ALA A 19 1.93 5.18 3.30
N ASP A 20 1.31 5.55 2.18
CA ASP A 20 1.02 4.63 1.08
C ASP A 20 2.21 4.50 0.10
N ASP A 21 2.10 3.55 -0.84
CA ASP A 21 3.04 3.34 -1.95
C ASP A 21 4.45 2.88 -1.54
N TYR A 22 4.65 2.26 -0.37
CA TYR A 22 5.93 1.68 -0.03
C TYR A 22 6.37 0.65 -1.08
N GLY A 23 7.62 0.75 -1.52
CA GLY A 23 8.16 -0.13 -2.55
C GLY A 23 7.95 0.37 -3.98
N ILE A 24 7.27 1.50 -4.21
CA ILE A 24 7.16 2.10 -5.57
C ILE A 24 8.54 2.50 -6.11
N SER A 25 9.44 2.92 -5.24
CA SER A 25 10.85 3.17 -5.52
C SER A 25 11.69 3.14 -4.24
N PRO A 26 13.02 2.90 -4.32
CA PRO A 26 13.89 2.94 -3.14
C PRO A 26 13.86 4.29 -2.41
N ALA A 27 13.79 5.40 -3.13
CA ALA A 27 13.77 6.74 -2.53
C ALA A 27 12.49 7.00 -1.69
N VAL A 28 11.33 6.49 -2.16
CA VAL A 28 10.09 6.55 -1.39
C VAL A 28 10.17 5.63 -0.18
N GLY A 29 10.70 4.41 -0.34
CA GLY A 29 10.94 3.48 0.75
C GLY A 29 11.82 4.09 1.86
N ASP A 30 12.94 4.70 1.51
CA ASP A 30 13.82 5.40 2.46
C ASP A 30 13.09 6.50 3.24
N GLY A 31 12.29 7.31 2.54
CA GLY A 31 11.51 8.37 3.17
C GLY A 31 10.49 7.83 4.17
N ILE A 32 9.75 6.78 3.80
CA ILE A 32 8.74 6.16 4.67
C ILE A 32 9.40 5.51 5.89
N ARG A 33 10.50 4.77 5.73
CA ARG A 33 11.24 4.18 6.86
C ARG A 33 11.72 5.25 7.84
N SER A 34 12.27 6.35 7.34
CA SER A 34 12.69 7.46 8.18
C SER A 34 11.55 8.06 8.99
N LEU A 35 10.33 8.13 8.42
CA LEU A 35 9.14 8.61 9.12
C LEU A 35 8.65 7.60 10.18
N ILE A 36 8.72 6.29 9.91
CA ILE A 36 8.41 5.24 10.88
C ILE A 36 9.37 5.32 12.07
N GLU A 37 10.68 5.34 11.82
CA GLU A 37 11.72 5.44 12.85
C GLU A 37 11.58 6.71 13.71
N ALA A 38 11.14 7.80 13.10
CA ALA A 38 10.87 9.06 13.80
C ALA A 38 9.50 9.06 14.53
N GLY A 39 8.71 7.99 14.46
CA GLY A 39 7.37 7.88 15.06
C GLY A 39 6.36 8.87 14.46
N ARG A 40 6.52 9.25 13.18
CA ARG A 40 5.66 10.21 12.49
C ARG A 40 4.53 9.56 11.71
N VAL A 41 4.70 8.32 11.30
CA VAL A 41 3.67 7.46 10.72
C VAL A 41 3.58 6.17 11.52
N THR A 42 2.38 5.62 11.61
CA THR A 42 2.08 4.42 12.41
C THR A 42 1.66 3.25 11.55
N ALA A 43 1.57 3.44 10.24
CA ALA A 43 1.26 2.40 9.27
C ALA A 43 1.88 2.71 7.91
N THR A 44 2.10 1.68 7.10
CA THR A 44 2.46 1.82 5.68
C THR A 44 1.78 0.75 4.85
N SER A 45 1.39 1.09 3.61
CA SER A 45 0.87 0.13 2.64
C SER A 45 1.89 -0.13 1.53
N CYS A 46 2.10 -1.41 1.20
CA CYS A 46 3.21 -1.91 0.40
C CYS A 46 2.76 -2.42 -0.97
N MET A 47 3.42 -1.96 -2.02
CA MET A 47 3.17 -2.34 -3.41
C MET A 47 3.95 -3.62 -3.76
N SER A 48 3.38 -4.79 -3.46
CA SER A 48 4.03 -6.09 -3.69
C SER A 48 4.24 -6.44 -5.17
N ALA A 49 3.50 -5.80 -6.09
CA ALA A 49 3.71 -5.93 -7.53
C ALA A 49 4.89 -5.08 -8.05
N SER A 50 5.49 -4.23 -7.23
CA SER A 50 6.63 -3.41 -7.64
C SER A 50 7.88 -4.26 -7.89
N PRO A 51 8.69 -3.93 -8.91
CA PRO A 51 9.97 -4.61 -9.13
C PRO A 51 10.99 -4.42 -7.99
N PHE A 52 10.79 -3.43 -7.13
CA PHE A 52 11.64 -3.14 -5.97
C PHE A 52 11.17 -3.86 -4.70
N TRP A 53 9.97 -4.48 -4.71
CA TRP A 53 9.31 -4.99 -3.50
C TRP A 53 10.19 -5.93 -2.67
N ARG A 54 10.78 -6.95 -3.31
CA ARG A 54 11.54 -7.98 -2.58
C ARG A 54 12.75 -7.41 -1.84
N GLU A 55 13.42 -6.41 -2.41
CA GLU A 55 14.54 -5.73 -1.78
C GLU A 55 14.05 -4.79 -0.67
N GLU A 56 13.03 -3.99 -0.97
CA GLU A 56 12.46 -3.01 -0.04
C GLU A 56 11.79 -3.67 1.17
N ALA A 57 11.13 -4.83 1.00
CA ALA A 57 10.49 -5.56 2.10
C ALA A 57 11.49 -5.97 3.20
N ALA A 58 12.70 -6.34 2.82
CA ALA A 58 13.74 -6.71 3.80
C ALA A 58 14.08 -5.57 4.77
N PHE A 59 13.98 -4.33 4.34
CA PHE A 59 14.23 -3.16 5.18
C PHE A 59 13.06 -2.84 6.14
N LEU A 60 11.87 -3.41 5.93
CA LEU A 60 10.74 -3.25 6.85
C LEU A 60 10.78 -4.22 8.02
N LEU A 61 11.43 -5.37 7.89
CA LEU A 61 11.48 -6.40 8.95
C LEU A 61 11.85 -5.84 10.34
N PRO A 62 12.89 -4.99 10.48
CA PRO A 62 13.25 -4.43 11.78
C PRO A 62 12.28 -3.35 12.28
N LEU A 63 11.33 -2.89 11.46
CA LEU A 63 10.39 -1.82 11.76
C LEU A 63 8.96 -2.33 12.08
N MET A 64 8.73 -3.65 12.02
CA MET A 64 7.41 -4.26 12.22
C MET A 64 6.79 -3.99 13.60
N ASP A 65 7.63 -3.75 14.61
CA ASP A 65 7.17 -3.38 15.96
C ASP A 65 6.85 -1.87 16.10
N LEU A 66 7.18 -1.06 15.10
CA LEU A 66 7.03 0.40 15.13
C LEU A 66 5.83 0.89 14.31
N ALA A 67 5.41 0.13 13.31
CA ALA A 67 4.29 0.50 12.44
C ALA A 67 3.56 -0.75 11.91
N ASP A 68 2.25 -0.59 11.65
CA ASP A 68 1.45 -1.60 10.97
C ASP A 68 1.85 -1.66 9.49
N ILE A 69 2.13 -2.87 8.99
CA ILE A 69 2.54 -3.07 7.59
C ILE A 69 1.42 -3.81 6.86
N GLY A 70 0.87 -3.19 5.82
CA GLY A 70 -0.25 -3.70 5.05
C GLY A 70 0.04 -3.79 3.56
N LEU A 71 -0.81 -4.54 2.84
CA LEU A 71 -0.76 -4.64 1.39
C LEU A 71 -1.41 -3.40 0.74
N HIS A 72 -0.71 -2.78 -0.21
CA HIS A 72 -1.26 -1.80 -1.15
C HIS A 72 -1.63 -2.49 -2.45
N ILE A 73 -2.92 -2.75 -2.64
CA ILE A 73 -3.42 -3.38 -3.86
C ILE A 73 -3.22 -2.43 -5.05
N THR A 74 -2.53 -2.90 -6.08
CA THR A 74 -2.19 -2.13 -7.27
C THR A 74 -2.86 -2.74 -8.49
N LEU A 75 -3.85 -2.05 -9.06
CA LEU A 75 -4.62 -2.53 -10.21
C LEU A 75 -4.48 -1.64 -11.45
N THR A 76 -3.58 -0.66 -11.43
CA THR A 76 -3.40 0.29 -12.52
C THR A 76 -1.94 0.59 -12.84
N ASP A 77 -1.65 0.79 -14.12
CA ASP A 77 -0.38 1.32 -14.66
C ASP A 77 0.92 0.54 -14.34
N GLN A 78 0.87 -0.49 -13.49
CA GLN A 78 2.01 -1.35 -13.13
C GLN A 78 2.10 -2.58 -14.03
N VAL A 79 3.26 -3.23 -14.01
CA VAL A 79 3.43 -4.56 -14.62
C VAL A 79 2.69 -5.57 -13.72
N PRO A 80 1.71 -6.32 -14.25
CA PRO A 80 0.95 -7.28 -13.46
C PRO A 80 1.80 -8.49 -13.07
N LEU A 81 1.40 -9.15 -11.99
CA LEU A 81 1.94 -10.45 -11.57
C LEU A 81 1.23 -11.63 -12.26
N ALA A 82 -0.04 -11.45 -12.65
CA ALA A 82 -0.80 -12.40 -13.46
C ALA A 82 -0.58 -12.15 -14.96
N ASP A 83 -1.01 -13.10 -15.81
CA ASP A 83 -0.90 -12.97 -17.28
C ASP A 83 -2.05 -12.13 -17.83
N TRP A 84 -1.80 -10.86 -18.04
CA TRP A 84 -2.71 -9.88 -18.65
C TRP A 84 -2.57 -9.74 -20.16
N SER A 85 -1.80 -10.58 -20.82
CA SER A 85 -1.47 -10.43 -22.27
C SER A 85 -2.70 -10.33 -23.18
N SER A 86 -3.80 -11.00 -22.83
CA SER A 86 -5.08 -10.95 -23.57
C SER A 86 -5.87 -9.65 -23.40
N HIS A 87 -5.62 -8.89 -22.32
CA HIS A 87 -6.37 -7.67 -21.97
C HIS A 87 -5.52 -6.42 -22.00
N SER A 88 -4.22 -6.56 -22.00
CA SER A 88 -3.28 -5.44 -22.01
C SER A 88 -2.08 -5.70 -22.94
N PRO A 89 -2.19 -5.29 -24.21
CA PRO A 89 -1.09 -5.40 -25.17
C PRO A 89 0.16 -4.61 -24.78
N SER A 90 0.02 -3.63 -23.89
CA SER A 90 1.15 -2.83 -23.37
C SER A 90 2.02 -3.56 -22.35
N GLY A 91 1.58 -4.72 -21.85
CA GLY A 91 2.23 -5.46 -20.77
C GLY A 91 2.09 -4.80 -19.39
N LYS A 92 1.17 -3.83 -19.25
CA LYS A 92 0.86 -3.18 -17.98
C LYS A 92 -0.61 -3.37 -17.65
N LEU A 93 -0.97 -3.25 -16.38
CA LEU A 93 -2.35 -3.10 -15.94
C LEU A 93 -3.00 -1.88 -16.63
N PRO A 94 -4.33 -1.89 -16.84
CA PRO A 94 -5.02 -0.76 -17.44
C PRO A 94 -4.79 0.51 -16.62
N SER A 95 -4.88 1.66 -17.26
CA SER A 95 -4.91 2.93 -16.54
C SER A 95 -6.17 3.02 -15.68
N GLN A 96 -6.15 3.87 -14.65
CA GLN A 96 -7.32 4.10 -13.80
C GLN A 96 -8.57 4.43 -14.62
N LYS A 97 -8.44 5.24 -15.68
CA LYS A 97 -9.55 5.63 -16.55
C LYS A 97 -10.11 4.43 -17.33
N GLU A 98 -9.25 3.57 -17.86
CA GLU A 98 -9.66 2.36 -18.58
C GLU A 98 -10.37 1.38 -17.65
N LEU A 99 -9.80 1.13 -16.47
CA LEU A 99 -10.42 0.26 -15.47
C LEU A 99 -11.80 0.77 -15.06
N TRP A 100 -11.95 2.08 -14.89
CA TRP A 100 -13.22 2.73 -14.58
C TRP A 100 -14.26 2.53 -15.69
N TRP A 101 -13.85 2.70 -16.95
CA TRP A 101 -14.74 2.45 -18.10
C TRP A 101 -15.13 0.99 -18.24
N MET A 102 -14.21 0.05 -17.97
CA MET A 102 -14.52 -1.38 -17.95
C MET A 102 -15.56 -1.70 -16.86
N ALA A 103 -15.40 -1.12 -15.67
CA ALA A 103 -16.36 -1.29 -14.57
C ALA A 103 -17.77 -0.80 -14.92
N ILE A 104 -17.90 0.42 -15.45
CA ILE A 104 -19.20 1.00 -15.83
C ILE A 104 -19.90 0.15 -16.91
N ARG A 105 -19.14 -0.44 -17.83
CA ARG A 105 -19.68 -1.28 -18.90
C ARG A 105 -19.95 -2.72 -18.51
N GLY A 106 -19.66 -3.13 -17.28
CA GLY A 106 -19.75 -4.51 -16.83
C GLY A 106 -18.77 -5.44 -17.57
N GLN A 107 -17.60 -4.92 -17.96
CA GLN A 107 -16.58 -5.63 -18.76
C GLN A 107 -15.29 -5.89 -17.95
N LEU A 108 -15.36 -5.82 -16.62
CA LEU A 108 -14.22 -6.17 -15.79
C LEU A 108 -13.87 -7.65 -15.95
N PRO A 109 -12.60 -8.00 -16.18
CA PRO A 109 -12.14 -9.37 -16.24
C PRO A 109 -11.99 -9.94 -14.81
N GLU A 110 -13.11 -10.27 -14.16
CA GLU A 110 -13.17 -10.62 -12.73
C GLU A 110 -12.19 -11.75 -12.35
N VAL A 111 -12.11 -12.80 -13.17
CA VAL A 111 -11.21 -13.94 -12.90
C VAL A 111 -9.75 -13.48 -12.90
N LEU A 112 -9.38 -12.66 -13.87
CA LEU A 112 -8.01 -12.16 -14.01
C LEU A 112 -7.66 -11.14 -12.91
N LEU A 113 -8.61 -10.30 -12.51
CA LEU A 113 -8.47 -9.41 -11.36
C LEU A 113 -8.27 -10.20 -10.06
N THR A 114 -9.05 -11.28 -9.86
CA THR A 114 -8.90 -12.14 -8.70
C THR A 114 -7.52 -12.79 -8.67
N GLU A 115 -7.06 -13.33 -9.81
CA GLU A 115 -5.72 -13.92 -9.91
C GLU A 115 -4.62 -12.89 -9.61
N GLU A 116 -4.76 -11.65 -10.09
CA GLU A 116 -3.80 -10.59 -9.80
C GLU A 116 -3.77 -10.26 -8.30
N LEU A 117 -4.94 -10.14 -7.66
CA LEU A 117 -5.04 -9.88 -6.22
C LEU A 117 -4.40 -11.00 -5.39
N ASP A 118 -4.68 -12.27 -5.74
CA ASP A 118 -4.12 -13.42 -5.04
C ASP A 118 -2.59 -13.42 -5.16
N ARG A 119 -2.04 -13.15 -6.34
CA ARG A 119 -0.60 -13.08 -6.56
C ARG A 119 0.05 -11.92 -5.78
N GLN A 120 -0.60 -10.75 -5.72
CA GLN A 120 -0.10 -9.63 -4.94
C GLN A 120 -0.10 -9.96 -3.44
N LEU A 121 -1.12 -10.65 -2.96
CA LEU A 121 -1.19 -11.12 -1.56
C LEU A 121 -0.10 -12.15 -1.27
N ASP A 122 0.08 -13.14 -2.15
CA ASP A 122 1.11 -14.16 -2.00
C ASP A 122 2.52 -13.57 -1.96
N GLU A 123 2.84 -12.62 -2.87
CA GLU A 123 4.13 -11.91 -2.86
C GLU A 123 4.32 -11.06 -1.59
N PHE A 124 3.25 -10.48 -1.06
CA PHE A 124 3.30 -9.73 0.19
C PHE A 124 3.59 -10.65 1.37
N ILE A 125 2.83 -11.74 1.51
CA ILE A 125 3.00 -12.70 2.62
C ILE A 125 4.37 -13.39 2.57
N ALA A 126 4.87 -13.71 1.37
CA ALA A 126 6.16 -14.38 1.20
C ALA A 126 7.36 -13.52 1.62
N ALA A 127 7.17 -12.22 1.87
CA ALA A 127 8.23 -11.31 2.29
C ALA A 127 8.42 -11.27 3.82
N PHE A 128 7.43 -11.74 4.58
CA PHE A 128 7.39 -11.73 6.05
C PHE A 128 7.20 -13.14 6.62
#